data_497dba171b3f5b82ef0a2608813934a3
#
_entry.id   497dba171b3f5b82ef0a2608813934a3
#
_cell.length_a   1.000
_cell.length_b   1.000
_cell.length_c   1.000
_cell.angle_alpha   90.00
_cell.angle_beta   90.00
_cell.angle_gamma   90.00
#
_symmetry.space_group_name_H-M   'P 1'
#
loop_
_entity.id
_entity.type
_entity.pdbx_description
1 polymer ?
#
loop_
_entity_poly.entity_id
_entity_poly.type
_entity_poly.pdbx_seq_one_letter_code
_entity_poly.pdbx_strand_id
1 'polypeptide(L)'
;MQMIVTVGVILFGFALGVLQKWIDGSPSNIFPLLIQQLDLRNYFGRFAIWILLATCISIYSKSPLRASINTFLFFISMLAGYYLYCNYVLGFLPKAYMMMWVMISFATFFIAYICWYAKGEGVIAIIISSAIIGVLFAQAFSLTQGFYVYHLMEVVTWFIGIIILYRKPKEFVIELGLSVPVALIYQLVIPYWG
;
A
#
# COMPACT_ATOMS: atom_id res chain seq x y z
N MET A 1 -14.07 -7.81 20.81
CA MET A 1 -13.50 -8.33 19.55
C MET A 1 -13.04 -7.22 18.59
N GLN A 2 -13.84 -6.15 18.32
CA GLN A 2 -13.40 -5.06 17.42
C GLN A 2 -12.22 -4.22 17.95
N MET A 3 -12.18 -3.93 19.25
CA MET A 3 -11.05 -3.23 19.88
C MET A 3 -9.75 -4.03 19.74
N ILE A 4 -9.80 -5.34 19.89
CA ILE A 4 -8.62 -6.23 19.76
C ILE A 4 -8.04 -6.13 18.34
N VAL A 5 -8.90 -6.11 17.31
CA VAL A 5 -8.46 -5.95 15.91
C VAL A 5 -7.79 -4.59 15.71
N THR A 6 -8.39 -3.50 16.21
CA THR A 6 -7.80 -2.16 16.11
C THR A 6 -6.45 -2.07 16.83
N VAL A 7 -6.34 -2.64 18.04
CA VAL A 7 -5.07 -2.70 18.77
C VAL A 7 -4.02 -3.52 18.00
N GLY A 8 -4.42 -4.66 17.43
CA GLY A 8 -3.53 -5.49 16.59
C GLY A 8 -3.02 -4.72 15.36
N VAL A 9 -3.89 -3.94 14.71
CA VAL A 9 -3.51 -3.10 13.56
C VAL A 9 -2.52 -2.00 13.96
N ILE A 10 -2.72 -1.36 15.12
CA ILE A 10 -1.79 -0.35 15.65
C ILE A 10 -0.42 -0.97 15.97
N LEU A 11 -0.39 -2.09 16.67
CA LEU A 11 0.86 -2.77 17.01
C LEU A 11 1.61 -3.25 15.76
N PHE A 12 0.88 -3.80 14.80
CA PHE A 12 1.45 -4.22 13.51
C PHE A 12 2.02 -3.04 12.73
N GLY A 13 1.28 -1.94 12.61
CA GLY A 13 1.76 -0.72 11.97
C GLY A 13 3.04 -0.19 12.62
N PHE A 14 3.04 -0.06 13.95
CA PHE A 14 4.20 0.40 14.70
C PHE A 14 5.45 -0.49 14.46
N ALA A 15 5.29 -1.81 14.60
CA ALA A 15 6.37 -2.77 14.37
C ALA A 15 6.90 -2.70 12.93
N LEU A 16 6.00 -2.55 11.96
CA LEU A 16 6.37 -2.42 10.55
C LEU A 16 7.13 -1.12 10.25
N GLY A 17 6.75 -0.01 10.90
CA GLY A 17 7.48 1.25 10.79
C GLY A 17 8.90 1.19 11.36
N VAL A 18 9.08 0.55 12.52
CA VAL A 18 10.41 0.28 13.09
C VAL A 18 11.23 -0.62 12.16
N LEU A 19 10.63 -1.71 11.67
CA LEU A 19 11.28 -2.67 10.75
C LEU A 19 11.71 -1.98 9.45
N GLN A 20 10.83 -1.20 8.85
CA GLN A 20 11.12 -0.46 7.62
C GLN A 20 12.34 0.46 7.82
N LYS A 21 12.37 1.23 8.91
CA LYS A 21 13.48 2.14 9.17
C LYS A 21 14.77 1.40 9.51
N TRP A 22 14.69 0.28 10.19
CA TRP A 22 15.84 -0.57 10.44
C TRP A 22 16.44 -1.10 9.12
N ILE A 23 15.62 -1.62 8.21
CA ILE A 23 16.06 -2.09 6.87
C ILE A 23 16.67 -0.93 6.08
N ASP A 24 16.02 0.24 6.05
CA ASP A 24 16.49 1.44 5.35
C ASP A 24 17.84 1.94 5.88
N GLY A 25 18.05 1.89 7.17
CA GLY A 25 19.30 2.31 7.83
C GLY A 25 20.42 1.27 7.82
N SER A 26 20.13 0.04 7.43
CA SER A 26 21.11 -1.06 7.48
C SER A 26 21.93 -1.16 6.19
N PRO A 27 23.25 -1.44 6.24
CA PRO A 27 24.05 -1.70 5.06
C PRO A 27 23.51 -2.90 4.29
N SER A 28 23.46 -2.82 2.95
CA SER A 28 22.88 -3.90 2.12
C SER A 28 23.65 -5.23 2.23
N ASN A 29 24.94 -5.18 2.51
CA ASN A 29 25.83 -6.37 2.60
C ASN A 29 25.56 -7.25 3.84
N ILE A 30 24.79 -6.81 4.82
CA ILE A 30 24.41 -7.66 5.98
C ILE A 30 23.24 -8.58 5.68
N PHE A 31 22.50 -8.32 4.59
CA PHE A 31 21.35 -9.13 4.22
C PHE A 31 21.76 -10.32 3.34
N PRO A 32 21.07 -11.48 3.43
CA PRO A 32 21.23 -12.56 2.49
C PRO A 32 21.04 -12.11 1.04
N LEU A 33 21.75 -12.73 0.09
CA LEU A 33 21.70 -12.35 -1.34
C LEU A 33 20.27 -12.28 -1.90
N LEU A 34 19.39 -13.17 -1.49
CA LEU A 34 17.98 -13.15 -1.89
C LEU A 34 17.28 -11.84 -1.50
N ILE A 35 17.49 -11.35 -0.27
CA ILE A 35 16.90 -10.11 0.23
C ILE A 35 17.48 -8.91 -0.51
N GLN A 36 18.78 -8.94 -0.83
CA GLN A 36 19.42 -7.90 -1.63
C GLN A 36 18.83 -7.85 -3.06
N GLN A 37 18.61 -9.01 -3.69
CA GLN A 37 18.04 -9.10 -5.04
C GLN A 37 16.57 -8.67 -5.09
N LEU A 38 15.80 -8.88 -4.02
CA LEU A 38 14.40 -8.43 -3.90
C LEU A 38 14.27 -6.92 -3.66
N ASP A 39 15.39 -6.23 -3.43
CA ASP A 39 15.41 -4.78 -3.21
C ASP A 39 14.42 -4.29 -2.15
N LEU A 40 14.29 -5.05 -1.05
CA LEU A 40 13.31 -4.78 0.01
C LEU A 40 13.46 -3.39 0.62
N ARG A 41 14.67 -2.86 0.65
CA ARG A 41 14.95 -1.50 1.14
C ARG A 41 14.16 -0.45 0.37
N ASN A 42 14.25 -0.47 -0.96
CA ASN A 42 13.54 0.46 -1.82
C ASN A 42 12.05 0.08 -1.95
N TYR A 43 11.72 -1.22 -1.91
CA TYR A 43 10.33 -1.69 -1.95
C TYR A 43 9.44 -1.07 -0.87
N PHE A 44 9.91 -0.99 0.38
CA PHE A 44 9.20 -0.30 1.45
C PHE A 44 9.19 1.23 1.31
N GLY A 45 10.05 1.80 0.49
CA GLY A 45 10.01 3.22 0.11
C GLY A 45 8.95 3.55 -0.95
N ARG A 46 8.47 2.55 -1.70
CA ARG A 46 7.50 2.70 -2.80
C ARG A 46 6.06 2.46 -2.34
N PHE A 47 5.08 2.88 -3.15
CA PHE A 47 3.67 2.91 -2.74
C PHE A 47 2.95 1.55 -2.80
N ALA A 48 3.38 0.61 -3.65
CA ALA A 48 2.64 -0.62 -3.95
C ALA A 48 2.23 -1.42 -2.70
N ILE A 49 3.18 -1.71 -1.81
CA ILE A 49 2.91 -2.48 -0.59
C ILE A 49 1.93 -1.75 0.35
N TRP A 50 2.04 -0.41 0.45
CA TRP A 50 1.18 0.39 1.32
C TRP A 50 -0.26 0.45 0.80
N ILE A 51 -0.45 0.51 -0.52
CA ILE A 51 -1.76 0.42 -1.17
C ILE A 51 -2.37 -0.96 -0.91
N LEU A 52 -1.59 -2.03 -1.04
CA LEU A 52 -2.07 -3.39 -0.76
C LEU A 52 -2.49 -3.55 0.70
N LEU A 53 -1.66 -3.12 1.65
CA LEU A 53 -1.95 -3.22 3.09
C LEU A 53 -3.18 -2.37 3.47
N ALA A 54 -3.27 -1.14 2.96
CA ALA A 54 -4.44 -0.28 3.15
C ALA A 54 -5.72 -0.94 2.61
N THR A 55 -5.64 -1.55 1.43
CA THR A 55 -6.75 -2.30 0.82
C THR A 55 -7.16 -3.47 1.70
N CYS A 56 -6.21 -4.30 2.15
CA CYS A 56 -6.48 -5.44 3.03
C CYS A 56 -7.17 -5.00 4.32
N ILE A 57 -6.62 -4.00 5.02
CA ILE A 57 -7.21 -3.47 6.26
C ILE A 57 -8.63 -2.97 5.99
N SER A 58 -8.85 -2.29 4.86
CA SER A 58 -10.15 -1.72 4.51
C SER A 58 -11.19 -2.81 4.25
N ILE A 59 -10.92 -3.73 3.32
CA ILE A 59 -11.91 -4.73 2.87
C ILE A 59 -12.24 -5.78 3.93
N TYR A 60 -11.31 -6.05 4.87
CA TYR A 60 -11.55 -6.98 5.97
C TYR A 60 -12.09 -6.30 7.24
N SER A 61 -12.27 -4.98 7.22
CA SER A 61 -12.94 -4.25 8.30
C SER A 61 -14.47 -4.48 8.28
N LYS A 62 -15.10 -4.46 9.44
CA LYS A 62 -16.54 -4.77 9.58
C LYS A 62 -17.49 -3.70 9.05
N SER A 63 -17.01 -2.49 8.83
CA SER A 63 -17.80 -1.38 8.29
C SER A 63 -16.88 -0.35 7.64
N PRO A 64 -17.40 0.53 6.76
CA PRO A 64 -16.58 1.54 6.10
C PRO A 64 -15.92 2.52 7.09
N LEU A 65 -16.63 2.90 8.15
CA LEU A 65 -16.05 3.75 9.20
C LEU A 65 -14.91 3.04 9.95
N ARG A 66 -15.04 1.73 10.20
CA ARG A 66 -13.97 0.93 10.81
C ARG A 66 -12.78 0.77 9.87
N ALA A 67 -13.02 0.63 8.57
CA ALA A 67 -11.96 0.64 7.57
C ALA A 67 -11.15 1.93 7.64
N SER A 68 -11.82 3.09 7.65
CA SER A 68 -11.19 4.40 7.81
C SER A 68 -10.34 4.50 9.08
N ILE A 69 -10.92 4.17 10.23
CA ILE A 69 -10.24 4.27 11.53
C ILE A 69 -9.03 3.32 11.57
N ASN A 70 -9.20 2.06 11.19
CA ASN A 70 -8.12 1.07 11.26
C ASN A 70 -6.98 1.42 10.31
N THR A 71 -7.27 1.83 9.07
CA THR A 71 -6.24 2.19 8.09
C THR A 71 -5.50 3.46 8.51
N PHE A 72 -6.22 4.46 9.00
CA PHE A 72 -5.60 5.68 9.53
C PHE A 72 -4.68 5.38 10.72
N LEU A 73 -5.16 4.61 11.70
CA LEU A 73 -4.37 4.25 12.88
C LEU A 73 -3.17 3.36 12.51
N PHE A 74 -3.30 2.49 11.51
CA PHE A 74 -2.18 1.73 10.97
C PHE A 74 -1.07 2.65 10.47
N PHE A 75 -1.38 3.61 9.59
CA PHE A 75 -0.36 4.51 9.05
C PHE A 75 0.22 5.46 10.08
N ILE A 76 -0.60 6.02 10.97
CA ILE A 76 -0.10 6.89 12.04
C ILE A 76 0.82 6.13 13.01
N SER A 77 0.46 4.90 13.39
CA SER A 77 1.32 4.07 14.25
C SER A 77 2.61 3.64 13.53
N MET A 78 2.53 3.35 12.24
CA MET A 78 3.70 3.05 11.41
C MET A 78 4.66 4.25 11.35
N LEU A 79 4.14 5.45 11.10
CA LEU A 79 4.94 6.67 11.12
C LEU A 79 5.54 6.91 12.50
N ALA A 80 4.79 6.69 13.58
CA ALA A 80 5.31 6.80 14.94
C ALA A 80 6.51 5.85 15.16
N GLY A 81 6.38 4.58 14.78
CA GLY A 81 7.48 3.61 14.86
C GLY A 81 8.71 4.02 14.05
N TYR A 82 8.50 4.44 12.80
CA TYR A 82 9.55 4.89 11.89
C TYR A 82 10.32 6.11 12.47
N TYR A 83 9.59 7.15 12.89
CA TYR A 83 10.21 8.39 13.34
C TYR A 83 10.76 8.32 14.76
N LEU A 84 10.20 7.49 15.62
CA LEU A 84 10.81 7.19 16.92
C LEU A 84 12.16 6.50 16.73
N TYR A 85 12.24 5.55 15.80
CA TYR A 85 13.51 4.91 15.45
C TYR A 85 14.53 5.94 14.89
N CYS A 86 14.10 6.82 13.97
CA CYS A 86 14.95 7.91 13.48
C CYS A 86 15.51 8.77 14.60
N ASN A 87 14.65 9.20 15.51
CA ASN A 87 15.02 10.14 16.58
C ASN A 87 15.93 9.50 17.64
N TYR A 88 15.53 8.30 18.14
CA TYR A 88 16.22 7.70 19.29
C TYR A 88 17.41 6.80 18.90
N VAL A 89 17.38 6.19 17.71
CA VAL A 89 18.45 5.29 17.27
C VAL A 89 19.43 5.98 16.31
N LEU A 90 18.90 6.76 15.36
CA LEU A 90 19.73 7.41 14.34
C LEU A 90 20.09 8.88 14.68
N GLY A 91 19.47 9.46 15.70
CA GLY A 91 19.79 10.80 16.20
C GLY A 91 19.34 11.95 15.28
N PHE A 92 18.40 11.73 14.34
CA PHE A 92 17.89 12.80 13.49
C PHE A 92 16.36 12.66 13.25
N LEU A 93 15.69 13.79 12.97
CA LEU A 93 14.27 13.83 12.69
C LEU A 93 13.99 14.69 11.44
N PRO A 94 13.66 14.10 10.30
CA PRO A 94 13.36 14.83 9.06
C PRO A 94 11.92 15.39 9.08
N LYS A 95 11.71 16.51 9.79
CA LYS A 95 10.38 17.08 10.07
C LYS A 95 9.52 17.35 8.84
N ALA A 96 10.10 17.92 7.78
CA ALA A 96 9.35 18.25 6.55
C ALA A 96 8.84 16.98 5.86
N TYR A 97 9.68 15.96 5.76
CA TYR A 97 9.32 14.65 5.19
C TYR A 97 8.26 13.95 6.05
N MET A 98 8.41 14.01 7.37
CA MET A 98 7.41 13.48 8.31
C MET A 98 6.04 14.12 8.12
N MET A 99 5.95 15.43 8.02
CA MET A 99 4.69 16.16 7.85
C MET A 99 3.96 15.75 6.56
N MET A 100 4.70 15.55 5.46
CA MET A 100 4.12 15.06 4.20
C MET A 100 3.43 13.70 4.39
N TRP A 101 4.08 12.74 5.03
CA TRP A 101 3.50 11.41 5.27
C TRP A 101 2.34 11.43 6.25
N VAL A 102 2.39 12.31 7.26
CA VAL A 102 1.25 12.53 8.16
C VAL A 102 0.04 13.04 7.38
N MET A 103 0.20 14.00 6.47
CA MET A 103 -0.90 14.49 5.62
C MET A 103 -1.45 13.39 4.70
N ILE A 104 -0.59 12.57 4.09
CA ILE A 104 -1.01 11.40 3.30
C ILE A 104 -1.82 10.45 4.18
N SER A 105 -1.42 10.21 5.42
CA SER A 105 -2.15 9.34 6.36
C SER A 105 -3.57 9.86 6.64
N PHE A 106 -3.77 11.17 6.74
CA PHE A 106 -5.12 11.74 6.83
C PHE A 106 -5.97 11.46 5.59
N ALA A 107 -5.38 11.53 4.40
CA ALA A 107 -6.09 11.18 3.16
C ALA A 107 -6.51 9.70 3.14
N THR A 108 -5.73 8.80 3.73
CA THR A 108 -6.08 7.38 3.79
C THR A 108 -7.36 7.10 4.55
N PHE A 109 -7.76 7.96 5.49
CA PHE A 109 -9.02 7.85 6.20
C PHE A 109 -10.22 7.85 5.23
N PHE A 110 -10.24 8.77 4.29
CA PHE A 110 -11.30 8.88 3.28
C PHE A 110 -11.20 7.81 2.20
N ILE A 111 -9.99 7.53 1.75
CA ILE A 111 -9.73 6.51 0.73
C ILE A 111 -10.15 5.13 1.25
N ALA A 112 -9.83 4.78 2.48
CA ALA A 112 -10.18 3.50 3.09
C ALA A 112 -11.70 3.30 3.23
N TYR A 113 -12.46 4.38 3.48
CA TYR A 113 -13.91 4.35 3.47
C TYR A 113 -14.45 3.85 2.13
N ILE A 114 -13.91 4.38 1.04
CA ILE A 114 -14.29 3.99 -0.32
C ILE A 114 -13.80 2.57 -0.62
N CYS A 115 -12.55 2.25 -0.31
CA CYS A 115 -11.96 0.93 -0.54
C CYS A 115 -12.71 -0.21 0.14
N TRP A 116 -13.41 0.06 1.26
CA TRP A 116 -14.22 -0.95 1.92
C TRP A 116 -15.27 -1.58 1.00
N TYR A 117 -15.84 -0.79 0.09
CA TYR A 117 -16.84 -1.26 -0.88
C TYR A 117 -16.24 -2.13 -1.99
N ALA A 118 -14.91 -2.21 -2.09
CA ALA A 118 -14.23 -3.00 -3.11
C ALA A 118 -14.65 -4.48 -3.11
N LYS A 119 -14.96 -5.09 -1.98
CA LYS A 119 -15.46 -6.47 -1.83
C LYS A 119 -17.00 -6.57 -1.74
N GLY A 120 -17.73 -5.48 -1.92
CA GLY A 120 -19.19 -5.46 -1.99
C GLY A 120 -19.73 -6.13 -3.27
N GLU A 121 -20.97 -5.89 -3.62
CA GLU A 121 -21.62 -6.39 -4.85
C GLU A 121 -21.96 -5.23 -5.80
N GLY A 122 -22.12 -5.57 -7.08
CA GLY A 122 -22.58 -4.63 -8.10
C GLY A 122 -21.49 -3.75 -8.69
N VAL A 123 -21.93 -2.78 -9.51
CA VAL A 123 -21.06 -1.95 -10.36
C VAL A 123 -20.05 -1.11 -9.56
N ILE A 124 -20.47 -0.56 -8.43
CA ILE A 124 -19.59 0.28 -7.59
C ILE A 124 -18.38 -0.52 -7.12
N ALA A 125 -18.61 -1.74 -6.69
CA ALA A 125 -17.56 -2.61 -6.21
C ALA A 125 -16.59 -3.01 -7.35
N ILE A 126 -17.09 -3.27 -8.56
CA ILE A 126 -16.27 -3.53 -9.75
C ILE A 126 -15.38 -2.32 -10.07
N ILE A 127 -15.95 -1.12 -10.06
CA ILE A 127 -15.19 0.11 -10.33
C ILE A 127 -14.07 0.31 -9.31
N ILE A 128 -14.37 0.14 -8.01
CA ILE A 128 -13.36 0.34 -6.95
C ILE A 128 -12.28 -0.73 -7.03
N SER A 129 -12.64 -2.00 -7.24
CA SER A 129 -11.65 -3.09 -7.42
C SER A 129 -10.77 -2.84 -8.64
N SER A 130 -11.38 -2.44 -9.78
CA SER A 130 -10.64 -2.10 -11.00
C SER A 130 -9.67 -0.94 -10.76
N ALA A 131 -10.08 0.08 -9.99
CA ALA A 131 -9.23 1.20 -9.65
C ALA A 131 -8.03 0.76 -8.81
N ILE A 132 -8.23 -0.08 -7.78
CA ILE A 132 -7.15 -0.60 -6.94
C ILE A 132 -6.19 -1.47 -7.76
N ILE A 133 -6.72 -2.42 -8.54
CA ILE A 133 -5.91 -3.31 -9.40
C ILE A 133 -5.13 -2.48 -10.43
N GLY A 134 -5.76 -1.44 -11.02
CA GLY A 134 -5.13 -0.55 -11.99
C GLY A 134 -3.99 0.28 -11.40
N VAL A 135 -4.16 0.79 -10.19
CA VAL A 135 -3.08 1.52 -9.50
C VAL A 135 -1.93 0.59 -9.14
N LEU A 136 -2.21 -0.62 -8.64
CA LEU A 136 -1.17 -1.63 -8.37
C LEU A 136 -0.46 -2.06 -9.65
N PHE A 137 -1.19 -2.21 -10.78
CA PHE A 137 -0.61 -2.48 -12.09
C PHE A 137 0.32 -1.35 -12.54
N ALA A 138 -0.10 -0.09 -12.37
CA ALA A 138 0.69 1.08 -12.70
C ALA A 138 1.97 1.21 -11.87
N GLN A 139 2.01 0.64 -10.67
CA GLN A 139 3.24 0.55 -9.85
C GLN A 139 4.17 -0.58 -10.31
N ALA A 140 3.62 -1.64 -10.91
CA ALA A 140 4.38 -2.81 -11.34
C ALA A 140 4.95 -2.67 -12.76
N PHE A 141 4.21 -2.01 -13.67
CA PHE A 141 4.50 -1.95 -15.09
C PHE A 141 4.47 -0.53 -15.63
N SER A 142 5.39 -0.20 -16.53
CA SER A 142 5.32 1.01 -17.35
C SER A 142 4.42 0.79 -18.56
N LEU A 143 3.56 1.78 -18.86
CA LEU A 143 2.72 1.82 -20.07
C LEU A 143 3.01 3.06 -20.93
N THR A 144 3.49 4.15 -20.32
CA THR A 144 3.65 5.46 -20.97
C THR A 144 5.02 5.62 -21.64
N GLN A 145 6.03 4.89 -21.17
CA GLN A 145 7.40 4.95 -21.69
C GLN A 145 7.82 3.65 -22.40
N GLY A 146 6.86 2.87 -22.88
CA GLY A 146 7.02 1.51 -23.34
C GLY A 146 6.62 0.49 -22.27
N PHE A 147 6.30 -0.75 -22.70
CA PHE A 147 5.91 -1.79 -21.77
C PHE A 147 7.13 -2.48 -21.18
N TYR A 148 7.37 -2.27 -19.88
CA TYR A 148 8.39 -2.98 -19.10
C TYR A 148 8.01 -3.09 -17.64
N VAL A 149 8.64 -4.03 -16.94
CA VAL A 149 8.45 -4.26 -15.49
C VAL A 149 9.36 -3.31 -14.72
N TYR A 150 8.82 -2.57 -13.75
CA TYR A 150 9.64 -1.73 -12.87
C TYR A 150 10.46 -2.60 -11.92
N HIS A 151 9.80 -3.38 -11.07
CA HIS A 151 10.45 -4.23 -10.08
C HIS A 151 9.62 -5.49 -9.80
N LEU A 152 10.29 -6.59 -9.44
CA LEU A 152 9.66 -7.88 -9.21
C LEU A 152 8.66 -7.85 -8.04
N MET A 153 8.99 -7.14 -6.94
CA MET A 153 8.13 -7.09 -5.75
C MET A 153 6.81 -6.38 -5.99
N GLU A 154 6.79 -5.37 -6.86
CA GLU A 154 5.56 -4.70 -7.28
C GLU A 154 4.66 -5.62 -8.11
N VAL A 155 5.26 -6.45 -8.98
CA VAL A 155 4.50 -7.47 -9.73
C VAL A 155 3.87 -8.48 -8.77
N VAL A 156 4.64 -8.96 -7.80
CA VAL A 156 4.12 -9.87 -6.75
C VAL A 156 2.98 -9.19 -5.97
N THR A 157 3.15 -7.93 -5.60
CA THR A 157 2.14 -7.14 -4.90
C THR A 157 0.86 -6.99 -5.72
N TRP A 158 0.98 -6.71 -7.02
CA TRP A 158 -0.14 -6.64 -7.93
C TRP A 158 -0.87 -7.99 -8.05
N PHE A 159 -0.15 -9.11 -8.19
CA PHE A 159 -0.75 -10.44 -8.20
C PHE A 159 -1.50 -10.76 -6.89
N ILE A 160 -0.92 -10.42 -5.75
CA ILE A 160 -1.60 -10.57 -4.46
C ILE A 160 -2.88 -9.71 -4.43
N GLY A 161 -2.83 -8.48 -4.92
CA GLY A 161 -4.00 -7.61 -5.04
C GLY A 161 -5.11 -8.22 -5.89
N ILE A 162 -4.76 -8.83 -7.04
CA ILE A 162 -5.69 -9.57 -7.89
C ILE A 162 -6.34 -10.73 -7.11
N ILE A 163 -5.55 -11.56 -6.43
CA ILE A 163 -6.06 -12.71 -5.67
C ILE A 163 -7.04 -12.26 -4.58
N ILE A 164 -6.67 -11.21 -3.85
CA ILE A 164 -7.48 -10.68 -2.75
C ILE A 164 -8.80 -10.08 -3.25
N LEU A 165 -8.78 -9.40 -4.38
CA LEU A 165 -9.96 -8.74 -4.97
C LEU A 165 -10.74 -9.65 -5.90
N TYR A 166 -10.22 -10.85 -6.21
CA TYR A 166 -10.88 -11.80 -7.11
C TYR A 166 -12.33 -12.06 -6.73
N ARG A 167 -13.21 -12.13 -7.74
CA ARG A 167 -14.63 -12.37 -7.66
C ARG A 167 -15.05 -13.46 -8.66
N LYS A 168 -16.34 -13.43 -9.03
CA LYS A 168 -16.87 -14.28 -10.09
C LYS A 168 -16.11 -14.06 -11.41
N PRO A 169 -15.85 -15.09 -12.21
CA PRO A 169 -15.02 -14.98 -13.43
C PRO A 169 -15.45 -13.87 -14.39
N LYS A 170 -16.76 -13.67 -14.59
CA LYS A 170 -17.28 -12.61 -15.49
C LYS A 170 -16.95 -11.20 -14.97
N GLU A 171 -17.16 -10.95 -13.68
CA GLU A 171 -16.86 -9.66 -13.05
C GLU A 171 -15.36 -9.41 -13.08
N PHE A 172 -14.55 -10.43 -12.82
CA PHE A 172 -13.10 -10.38 -12.83
C PHE A 172 -12.52 -9.96 -14.19
N VAL A 173 -13.06 -10.49 -15.31
CA VAL A 173 -12.63 -10.06 -16.66
C VAL A 173 -12.92 -8.57 -16.88
N ILE A 174 -14.09 -8.09 -16.40
CA ILE A 174 -14.44 -6.67 -16.49
C ILE A 174 -13.48 -5.84 -15.62
N GLU A 175 -13.18 -6.29 -14.39
CA GLU A 175 -12.23 -5.61 -13.48
C GLU A 175 -10.85 -5.47 -14.10
N LEU A 176 -10.31 -6.54 -14.69
CA LEU A 176 -9.02 -6.49 -15.39
C LEU A 176 -9.06 -5.56 -16.60
N GLY A 177 -10.13 -5.63 -17.41
CA GLY A 177 -10.31 -4.74 -18.56
C GLY A 177 -10.34 -3.25 -18.15
N LEU A 178 -11.07 -2.91 -17.09
CA LEU A 178 -11.17 -1.55 -16.58
C LEU A 178 -9.90 -1.09 -15.83
N SER A 179 -9.09 -2.01 -15.32
CA SER A 179 -7.85 -1.66 -14.61
C SER A 179 -6.79 -1.05 -15.54
N VAL A 180 -6.79 -1.41 -16.82
CA VAL A 180 -5.81 -0.90 -17.81
C VAL A 180 -5.96 0.62 -18.04
N PRO A 181 -7.14 1.15 -18.40
CA PRO A 181 -7.32 2.60 -18.53
C PRO A 181 -7.05 3.35 -17.22
N VAL A 182 -7.38 2.77 -16.07
CA VAL A 182 -7.05 3.37 -14.77
C VAL A 182 -5.53 3.48 -14.61
N ALA A 183 -4.78 2.42 -14.94
CA ALA A 183 -3.32 2.44 -14.86
C ALA A 183 -2.71 3.50 -15.79
N LEU A 184 -3.23 3.64 -17.00
CA LEU A 184 -2.80 4.69 -17.94
C LEU A 184 -3.05 6.09 -17.39
N ILE A 185 -4.26 6.35 -16.89
CA ILE A 185 -4.60 7.65 -16.30
C ILE A 185 -3.71 7.94 -15.09
N TYR A 186 -3.50 6.94 -14.24
CA TYR A 186 -2.62 7.09 -13.07
C TYR A 186 -1.21 7.51 -13.48
N GLN A 187 -0.58 6.83 -14.45
CA GLN A 187 0.78 7.15 -14.90
C GLN A 187 0.90 8.49 -15.65
N LEU A 188 -0.18 8.97 -16.27
CA LEU A 188 -0.21 10.30 -16.89
C LEU A 188 -0.29 11.42 -15.86
N VAL A 189 -0.95 11.18 -14.71
CA VAL A 189 -1.17 12.20 -13.67
C VAL A 189 -0.11 12.14 -12.58
N ILE A 190 0.31 10.95 -12.19
CA ILE A 190 1.25 10.73 -11.09
C ILE A 190 2.50 10.05 -11.67
N PRO A 191 3.62 10.79 -11.77
CA PRO A 191 4.87 10.19 -12.21
C PRO A 191 5.31 9.07 -11.26
N TYR A 192 5.96 8.06 -11.81
CA TYR A 192 6.50 6.96 -11.01
C TYR A 192 7.60 7.47 -10.07
N TRP A 193 7.46 7.16 -8.79
CA TRP A 193 8.43 7.45 -7.74
C TRP A 193 9.08 6.13 -7.30
N GLY A 194 10.15 5.77 -7.94
CA GLY A 194 10.94 4.58 -7.65
C GLY A 194 12.42 4.83 -7.62
#